data_10c312ce24a96e4700b62c379ff06e2a
#
_entry.id   10c312ce24a96e4700b62c379ff06e2a
#
_cell.length_a   1.000
_cell.length_b   1.000
_cell.length_c   1.000
_cell.angle_alpha   90.00
_cell.angle_beta   90.00
_cell.angle_gamma   90.00
#
_symmetry.space_group_name_H-M   'P 1'
#
loop_
_entity.id
_entity.type
_entity.pdbx_description
1 polymer ?
#
loop_
_entity_poly.entity_id
_entity_poly.type
_entity_poly.pdbx_seq_one_letter_code
_entity_poly.pdbx_strand_id
1 'polypeptide(L)'
;YLRSLGVTPEEGLNEILFSMSMEQGAEYLHTHYALPQSAAEVGAGIADMLRDFYFYEVPAKDGAAALLAALTARGVKLAAATSSPREHVTRALERLGLLGYFTRLFTTAEVGVSKHEPTIYLLAAEALHAAPAETLVFEDSLYALKTAKAAGFYTIGVYDADGETDQAGLQRAADLYVRDLHEAVLL
;
A
#
# COMPACT_ATOMS: atom_id res chain seq x y z
N TYR A 1 -8.82 -14.32 8.29
CA TYR A 1 -8.71 -14.70 9.70
C TYR A 1 -10.04 -15.24 10.22
N LEU A 2 -11.16 -14.52 10.15
CA LEU A 2 -12.47 -15.02 10.61
C LEU A 2 -12.83 -16.36 9.97
N ARG A 3 -12.64 -16.48 8.66
CA ARG A 3 -12.91 -17.74 7.92
C ARG A 3 -12.02 -18.89 8.38
N SER A 4 -10.77 -18.62 8.78
CA SER A 4 -9.90 -19.66 9.34
C SER A 4 -10.37 -20.18 10.70
N LEU A 5 -11.16 -19.34 11.42
CA LEU A 5 -11.84 -19.71 12.67
C LEU A 5 -13.24 -20.34 12.44
N GLY A 6 -13.65 -20.54 11.18
CA GLY A 6 -14.99 -21.04 10.83
C GLY A 6 -16.10 -19.99 10.95
N VAL A 7 -15.75 -18.71 11.08
CA VAL A 7 -16.69 -17.59 11.19
C VAL A 7 -16.88 -16.93 9.83
N THR A 8 -18.12 -16.73 9.42
CA THR A 8 -18.46 -16.02 8.19
C THR A 8 -18.50 -14.50 8.48
N PRO A 9 -17.64 -13.70 7.81
CA PRO A 9 -17.71 -12.25 7.93
C PRO A 9 -19.03 -11.71 7.40
N GLU A 10 -19.57 -10.68 8.06
CA GLU A 10 -20.73 -9.94 7.55
C GLU A 10 -20.37 -9.13 6.30
N GLU A 11 -21.38 -8.81 5.50
CA GLU A 11 -21.22 -7.89 4.37
C GLU A 11 -20.89 -6.48 4.89
N GLY A 12 -19.96 -5.79 4.23
CA GLY A 12 -19.53 -4.44 4.65
C GLY A 12 -18.50 -4.42 5.79
N LEU A 13 -18.01 -5.56 6.26
CA LEU A 13 -17.01 -5.58 7.32
C LEU A 13 -15.74 -4.80 6.97
N ASN A 14 -15.32 -4.79 5.69
CA ASN A 14 -14.13 -4.07 5.24
C ASN A 14 -14.29 -2.56 5.43
N GLU A 15 -15.47 -2.02 5.13
CA GLU A 15 -15.79 -0.60 5.33
C GLU A 15 -15.77 -0.23 6.81
N ILE A 16 -16.27 -1.11 7.69
CA ILE A 16 -16.27 -0.91 9.14
C ILE A 16 -14.83 -0.85 9.66
N LEU A 17 -13.98 -1.79 9.22
CA LEU A 17 -12.60 -1.90 9.69
C LEU A 17 -11.64 -0.87 9.05
N PHE A 18 -12.01 -0.29 7.91
CA PHE A 18 -11.13 0.56 7.08
C PHE A 18 -10.52 1.75 7.84
N SER A 19 -11.25 2.34 8.79
CA SER A 19 -10.80 3.48 9.58
C SER A 19 -10.20 3.11 10.93
N MET A 20 -10.16 1.82 11.29
CA MET A 20 -9.70 1.35 12.59
C MET A 20 -8.20 1.06 12.59
N SER A 21 -7.55 1.30 13.73
CA SER A 21 -6.22 0.73 13.96
C SER A 21 -6.31 -0.80 14.09
N MET A 22 -5.16 -1.50 13.98
CA MET A 22 -5.11 -2.95 14.16
C MET A 22 -5.70 -3.37 15.51
N GLU A 23 -5.40 -2.63 16.57
CA GLU A 23 -5.90 -2.89 17.94
C GLU A 23 -7.42 -2.69 18.02
N GLN A 24 -7.93 -1.58 17.44
CA GLN A 24 -9.37 -1.31 17.39
C GLN A 24 -10.12 -2.37 16.57
N GLY A 25 -9.56 -2.77 15.43
CA GLY A 25 -10.14 -3.83 14.60
C GLY A 25 -10.15 -5.18 15.31
N ALA A 26 -9.07 -5.54 16.01
CA ALA A 26 -9.00 -6.78 16.78
C ALA A 26 -10.02 -6.80 17.94
N GLU A 27 -10.19 -5.70 18.67
CA GLU A 27 -11.19 -5.55 19.73
C GLU A 27 -12.61 -5.62 19.16
N TYR A 28 -12.86 -4.94 18.03
CA TYR A 28 -14.14 -5.02 17.32
C TYR A 28 -14.47 -6.47 16.95
N LEU A 29 -13.54 -7.17 16.30
CA LEU A 29 -13.74 -8.56 15.87
C LEU A 29 -13.97 -9.51 17.04
N HIS A 30 -13.18 -9.38 18.12
CA HIS A 30 -13.34 -10.15 19.34
C HIS A 30 -14.76 -10.00 19.91
N THR A 31 -15.19 -8.76 20.09
CA THR A 31 -16.48 -8.44 20.74
C THR A 31 -17.66 -8.74 19.81
N HIS A 32 -17.61 -8.30 18.55
CA HIS A 32 -18.72 -8.42 17.60
C HIS A 32 -19.03 -9.87 17.23
N TYR A 33 -17.99 -10.69 17.01
CA TYR A 33 -18.16 -12.11 16.68
C TYR A 33 -18.11 -13.03 17.90
N ALA A 34 -18.01 -12.48 19.11
CA ALA A 34 -17.89 -13.25 20.37
C ALA A 34 -16.79 -14.31 20.26
N LEU A 35 -15.63 -13.96 19.73
CA LEU A 35 -14.53 -14.89 19.53
C LEU A 35 -13.99 -15.38 20.89
N PRO A 36 -13.65 -16.66 21.05
CA PRO A 36 -13.07 -17.18 22.28
C PRO A 36 -11.66 -16.67 22.57
N GLN A 37 -10.93 -16.23 21.52
CA GLN A 37 -9.62 -15.61 21.65
C GLN A 37 -9.78 -14.17 22.17
N SER A 38 -8.88 -13.73 23.04
CA SER A 38 -8.80 -12.33 23.45
C SER A 38 -8.49 -11.41 22.25
N ALA A 39 -8.80 -10.12 22.36
CA ALA A 39 -8.48 -9.13 21.32
C ALA A 39 -6.98 -9.13 20.95
N ALA A 40 -6.09 -9.32 21.95
CA ALA A 40 -4.65 -9.44 21.70
C ALA A 40 -4.28 -10.67 20.86
N GLU A 41 -4.90 -11.82 21.13
CA GLU A 41 -4.70 -13.05 20.33
C GLU A 41 -5.30 -12.93 18.92
N VAL A 42 -6.45 -12.26 18.78
CA VAL A 42 -7.03 -11.92 17.47
C VAL A 42 -6.07 -11.05 16.67
N GLY A 43 -5.55 -9.99 17.26
CA GLY A 43 -4.56 -9.10 16.63
C GLY A 43 -3.28 -9.84 16.22
N ALA A 44 -2.75 -10.69 17.10
CA ALA A 44 -1.57 -11.51 16.80
C ALA A 44 -1.84 -12.49 15.64
N GLY A 45 -2.99 -13.17 15.64
CA GLY A 45 -3.36 -14.10 14.57
C GLY A 45 -3.53 -13.41 13.20
N ILE A 46 -4.09 -12.21 13.18
CA ILE A 46 -4.18 -11.39 11.96
C ILE A 46 -2.78 -10.97 11.48
N ALA A 47 -1.92 -10.53 12.40
CA ALA A 47 -0.55 -10.14 12.06
C ALA A 47 0.27 -11.31 11.48
N ASP A 48 0.11 -12.51 12.05
CA ASP A 48 0.75 -13.73 11.54
C ASP A 48 0.24 -14.08 10.12
N MET A 49 -1.06 -14.02 9.88
CA MET A 49 -1.61 -14.27 8.54
C MET A 49 -1.13 -13.24 7.52
N LEU A 50 -1.08 -11.96 7.90
CA LEU A 50 -0.55 -10.90 7.03
C LEU A 50 0.93 -11.15 6.71
N ARG A 51 1.73 -11.53 7.72
CA ARG A 51 3.14 -11.90 7.51
C ARG A 51 3.27 -13.03 6.49
N ASP A 52 2.54 -14.12 6.71
CA ASP A 52 2.61 -15.30 5.86
C ASP A 52 2.13 -15.00 4.43
N PHE A 53 1.08 -14.19 4.27
CA PHE A 53 0.62 -13.70 2.98
C PHE A 53 1.71 -12.93 2.23
N TYR A 54 2.37 -11.97 2.89
CA TYR A 54 3.47 -11.21 2.28
C TYR A 54 4.67 -12.11 1.95
N PHE A 55 5.00 -13.05 2.83
CA PHE A 55 6.19 -13.89 2.67
C PHE A 55 6.03 -14.90 1.55
N TYR A 56 4.84 -15.45 1.36
CA TYR A 56 4.65 -16.64 0.53
C TYR A 56 3.66 -16.47 -0.61
N GLU A 57 2.69 -15.55 -0.52
CA GLU A 57 1.52 -15.59 -1.39
C GLU A 57 1.32 -14.31 -2.22
N VAL A 58 1.45 -13.09 -1.61
CA VAL A 58 1.06 -11.84 -2.27
C VAL A 58 1.64 -11.72 -3.69
N PRO A 59 0.81 -11.54 -4.73
CA PRO A 59 1.28 -11.34 -6.09
C PRO A 59 1.74 -9.88 -6.29
N ALA A 60 2.50 -9.64 -7.35
CA ALA A 60 2.64 -8.29 -7.87
C ALA A 60 1.38 -7.88 -8.63
N LYS A 61 1.05 -6.58 -8.63
CA LYS A 61 0.01 -6.05 -9.53
C LYS A 61 0.42 -6.29 -10.98
N ASP A 62 -0.57 -6.54 -11.84
CA ASP A 62 -0.33 -6.74 -13.27
C ASP A 62 0.42 -5.56 -13.88
N GLY A 63 1.42 -5.86 -14.70
CA GLY A 63 2.29 -4.85 -15.32
C GLY A 63 3.41 -4.32 -14.43
N ALA A 64 3.45 -4.60 -13.12
CA ALA A 64 4.44 -4.04 -12.21
C ALA A 64 5.89 -4.32 -12.65
N ALA A 65 6.21 -5.57 -12.94
CA ALA A 65 7.56 -5.94 -13.36
C ALA A 65 7.96 -5.27 -14.68
N ALA A 66 7.03 -5.18 -15.65
CA ALA A 66 7.27 -4.53 -16.93
C ALA A 66 7.50 -3.01 -16.76
N LEU A 67 6.69 -2.35 -15.94
CA LEU A 67 6.83 -0.93 -15.63
C LEU A 67 8.16 -0.63 -14.96
N LEU A 68 8.51 -1.37 -13.91
CA LEU A 68 9.79 -1.18 -13.19
C LEU A 68 11.00 -1.38 -14.10
N ALA A 69 10.97 -2.41 -14.95
CA ALA A 69 12.02 -2.66 -15.93
C ALA A 69 12.12 -1.53 -16.98
N ALA A 70 11.01 -1.06 -17.52
CA ALA A 70 10.98 0.01 -18.51
C ALA A 70 11.49 1.33 -17.94
N LEU A 71 11.07 1.71 -16.73
CA LEU A 71 11.55 2.92 -16.05
C LEU A 71 13.05 2.85 -15.74
N THR A 72 13.52 1.71 -15.23
CA THR A 72 14.95 1.50 -14.95
C THR A 72 15.80 1.55 -16.22
N ALA A 73 15.34 0.94 -17.33
CA ALA A 73 16.03 1.01 -18.62
C ALA A 73 16.18 2.43 -19.15
N ARG A 74 15.27 3.33 -18.76
CA ARG A 74 15.29 4.78 -19.08
C ARG A 74 16.11 5.61 -18.07
N GLY A 75 16.75 4.98 -17.10
CA GLY A 75 17.55 5.63 -16.07
C GLY A 75 16.73 6.31 -14.96
N VAL A 76 15.42 6.02 -14.87
CA VAL A 76 14.55 6.55 -13.81
C VAL A 76 14.89 5.84 -12.51
N LYS A 77 15.12 6.62 -11.45
CA LYS A 77 15.34 6.10 -10.11
C LYS A 77 14.01 5.86 -9.41
N LEU A 78 13.94 4.79 -8.63
CA LEU A 78 12.71 4.34 -7.99
C LEU A 78 12.89 4.22 -6.48
N ALA A 79 11.87 4.63 -5.73
CA ALA A 79 11.76 4.40 -4.29
C ALA A 79 10.37 3.84 -3.97
N ALA A 80 10.29 3.01 -2.92
CA ALA A 80 9.03 2.52 -2.42
C ALA A 80 8.68 3.22 -1.10
N ALA A 81 7.43 3.68 -0.97
CA ALA A 81 6.86 4.31 0.22
C ALA A 81 5.61 3.54 0.64
N THR A 82 5.63 2.89 1.82
CA THR A 82 4.61 1.95 2.24
C THR A 82 4.17 2.12 3.68
N SER A 83 2.92 1.78 3.98
CA SER A 83 2.41 1.64 5.35
C SER A 83 2.62 0.22 5.92
N SER A 84 3.02 -0.73 5.09
CA SER A 84 3.29 -2.10 5.53
C SER A 84 4.63 -2.21 6.26
N PRO A 85 4.78 -3.18 7.19
CA PRO A 85 6.05 -3.44 7.85
C PRO A 85 7.19 -3.72 6.86
N ARG A 86 8.38 -3.17 7.14
CA ARG A 86 9.56 -3.31 6.26
C ARG A 86 9.85 -4.76 5.90
N GLU A 87 9.84 -5.65 6.87
CA GLU A 87 10.15 -7.07 6.65
C GLU A 87 9.17 -7.69 5.65
N HIS A 88 7.87 -7.42 5.80
CA HIS A 88 6.82 -7.94 4.92
C HIS A 88 7.08 -7.53 3.46
N VAL A 89 7.25 -6.22 3.23
CA VAL A 89 7.46 -5.68 1.88
C VAL A 89 8.78 -6.16 1.30
N THR A 90 9.85 -6.18 2.09
CA THR A 90 11.16 -6.66 1.61
C THR A 90 11.07 -8.10 1.15
N ARG A 91 10.48 -9.00 1.97
CA ARG A 91 10.31 -10.41 1.62
C ARG A 91 9.46 -10.63 0.37
N ALA A 92 8.35 -9.89 0.25
CA ALA A 92 7.52 -9.96 -0.95
C ALA A 92 8.29 -9.50 -2.20
N LEU A 93 8.95 -8.36 -2.15
CA LEU A 93 9.72 -7.83 -3.28
C LEU A 93 10.92 -8.71 -3.65
N GLU A 94 11.60 -9.33 -2.66
CA GLU A 94 12.65 -10.32 -2.90
C GLU A 94 12.11 -11.55 -3.64
N ARG A 95 11.02 -12.16 -3.12
CA ARG A 95 10.39 -13.34 -3.70
C ARG A 95 9.89 -13.08 -5.13
N LEU A 96 9.40 -11.88 -5.39
CA LEU A 96 8.91 -11.45 -6.71
C LEU A 96 10.04 -10.99 -7.65
N GLY A 97 11.30 -10.91 -7.19
CA GLY A 97 12.43 -10.43 -7.98
C GLY A 97 12.38 -8.92 -8.26
N LEU A 98 11.63 -8.16 -7.46
CA LEU A 98 11.38 -6.73 -7.70
C LEU A 98 12.21 -5.80 -6.79
N LEU A 99 12.80 -6.30 -5.70
CA LEU A 99 13.51 -5.46 -4.74
C LEU A 99 14.65 -4.66 -5.38
N GLY A 100 15.37 -5.26 -6.30
CA GLY A 100 16.54 -4.65 -6.97
C GLY A 100 16.24 -3.42 -7.82
N TYR A 101 14.97 -3.16 -8.16
CA TYR A 101 14.59 -1.95 -8.88
C TYR A 101 14.57 -0.70 -7.99
N PHE A 102 14.41 -0.85 -6.68
CA PHE A 102 14.24 0.27 -5.77
C PHE A 102 15.58 0.70 -5.15
N THR A 103 15.90 1.98 -5.30
CA THR A 103 17.08 2.60 -4.65
C THR A 103 16.89 2.66 -3.14
N ARG A 104 15.65 2.92 -2.67
CA ARG A 104 15.28 3.04 -1.27
C ARG A 104 13.87 2.52 -1.03
N LEU A 105 13.64 2.05 0.19
CA LEU A 105 12.33 1.69 0.71
C LEU A 105 12.10 2.46 2.00
N PHE A 106 10.95 3.11 2.11
CA PHE A 106 10.52 3.86 3.29
C PHE A 106 9.23 3.25 3.84
N THR A 107 9.12 3.17 5.16
CA THR A 107 7.87 2.76 5.82
C THR A 107 7.35 3.88 6.72
N THR A 108 6.03 3.98 6.84
CA THR A 108 5.40 4.96 7.74
C THR A 108 5.80 4.74 9.20
N ALA A 109 6.06 3.50 9.61
CA ALA A 109 6.53 3.17 10.95
C ALA A 109 7.91 3.76 11.26
N GLU A 110 8.83 3.75 10.28
CA GLU A 110 10.18 4.33 10.44
C GLU A 110 10.17 5.86 10.35
N VAL A 111 9.28 6.41 9.54
CA VAL A 111 9.10 7.87 9.40
C VAL A 111 8.36 8.46 10.60
N GLY A 112 7.55 7.66 11.30
CA GLY A 112 6.81 8.07 12.50
C GLY A 112 5.51 8.80 12.22
N VAL A 113 5.10 8.94 10.94
CA VAL A 113 3.83 9.56 10.52
C VAL A 113 3.18 8.76 9.41
N SER A 114 1.85 8.82 9.31
CA SER A 114 1.09 8.15 8.27
C SER A 114 1.12 8.93 6.95
N LYS A 115 0.60 8.32 5.87
CA LYS A 115 0.47 8.98 4.55
C LYS A 115 -0.58 10.12 4.52
N HIS A 116 -1.21 10.45 5.65
CA HIS A 116 -1.96 11.71 5.79
C HIS A 116 -1.03 12.93 5.81
N GLU A 117 0.26 12.72 6.06
CA GLU A 117 1.32 13.72 5.96
C GLU A 117 2.27 13.40 4.79
N PRO A 118 2.80 14.42 4.10
CA PRO A 118 3.62 14.20 2.90
C PRO A 118 5.05 13.72 3.19
N THR A 119 5.43 13.60 4.45
CA THR A 119 6.81 13.37 4.89
C THR A 119 7.46 12.18 4.20
N ILE A 120 6.75 11.03 4.08
CA ILE A 120 7.31 9.84 3.44
C ILE A 120 7.63 10.05 1.96
N TYR A 121 6.79 10.82 1.24
CA TYR A 121 7.00 11.14 -0.18
C TYR A 121 8.16 12.11 -0.36
N LEU A 122 8.26 13.14 0.51
CA LEU A 122 9.36 14.11 0.48
C LEU A 122 10.70 13.43 0.75
N LEU A 123 10.78 12.54 1.74
CA LEU A 123 11.98 11.74 2.02
C LEU A 123 12.35 10.81 0.84
N ALA A 124 11.35 10.23 0.18
CA ALA A 124 11.58 9.41 -1.01
C ALA A 124 12.16 10.24 -2.16
N ALA A 125 11.59 11.40 -2.47
CA ALA A 125 12.09 12.30 -3.51
C ALA A 125 13.51 12.80 -3.20
N GLU A 126 13.79 13.20 -1.95
CA GLU A 126 15.13 13.59 -1.48
C GLU A 126 16.15 12.46 -1.71
N ALA A 127 15.82 11.23 -1.35
CA ALA A 127 16.70 10.07 -1.53
C ALA A 127 16.97 9.74 -3.02
N LEU A 128 16.06 10.13 -3.91
CA LEU A 128 16.23 10.03 -5.36
C LEU A 128 16.97 11.23 -5.97
N HIS A 129 17.25 12.26 -5.17
CA HIS A 129 17.80 13.57 -5.59
C HIS A 129 16.92 14.27 -6.62
N ALA A 130 15.61 14.27 -6.41
CA ALA A 130 14.62 14.89 -7.27
C ALA A 130 13.72 15.86 -6.47
N ALA A 131 13.22 16.90 -7.11
CA ALA A 131 12.21 17.77 -6.53
C ALA A 131 10.82 17.09 -6.61
N PRO A 132 9.85 17.44 -5.74
CA PRO A 132 8.49 16.92 -5.84
C PRO A 132 7.89 17.06 -7.24
N ALA A 133 8.05 18.22 -7.90
CA ALA A 133 7.54 18.49 -9.24
C ALA A 133 8.19 17.62 -10.34
N GLU A 134 9.33 16.98 -10.06
CA GLU A 134 10.05 16.06 -10.97
C GLU A 134 9.80 14.59 -10.62
N THR A 135 8.94 14.32 -9.64
CA THR A 135 8.70 12.98 -9.09
C THR A 135 7.26 12.56 -9.35
N LEU A 136 7.09 11.36 -9.90
CA LEU A 136 5.80 10.72 -10.06
C LEU A 136 5.50 9.88 -8.83
N VAL A 137 4.29 10.01 -8.28
CA VAL A 137 3.80 9.17 -7.18
C VAL A 137 2.66 8.31 -7.67
N PHE A 138 2.84 6.99 -7.62
CA PHE A 138 1.81 6.00 -7.90
C PHE A 138 1.12 5.64 -6.58
N GLU A 139 -0.18 5.83 -6.51
CA GLU A 139 -1.00 5.56 -5.32
C GLU A 139 -2.36 4.97 -5.69
N ASP A 140 -2.81 4.03 -4.87
CA ASP A 140 -4.12 3.39 -4.97
C ASP A 140 -5.11 3.90 -3.91
N SER A 141 -4.66 4.73 -2.98
CA SER A 141 -5.47 5.30 -1.90
C SER A 141 -5.72 6.80 -2.13
N LEU A 142 -7.00 7.20 -2.12
CA LEU A 142 -7.42 8.58 -2.39
C LEU A 142 -6.81 9.60 -1.42
N TYR A 143 -6.78 9.30 -0.11
CA TYR A 143 -6.22 10.24 0.87
C TYR A 143 -4.72 10.42 0.66
N ALA A 144 -3.98 9.34 0.42
CA ALA A 144 -2.55 9.33 0.21
C ALA A 144 -2.17 10.06 -1.10
N LEU A 145 -2.92 9.82 -2.17
CA LEU A 145 -2.76 10.53 -3.44
C LEU A 145 -2.98 12.04 -3.28
N LYS A 146 -4.05 12.45 -2.57
CA LYS A 146 -4.32 13.88 -2.29
C LYS A 146 -3.19 14.52 -1.49
N THR A 147 -2.62 13.80 -0.52
CA THR A 147 -1.49 14.26 0.27
C THR A 147 -0.24 14.50 -0.59
N ALA A 148 0.10 13.53 -1.46
CA ALA A 148 1.22 13.68 -2.39
C ALA A 148 1.00 14.85 -3.36
N LYS A 149 -0.21 14.96 -3.93
CA LYS A 149 -0.55 16.05 -4.85
C LYS A 149 -0.46 17.43 -4.19
N ALA A 150 -0.95 17.57 -2.96
CA ALA A 150 -0.85 18.80 -2.20
C ALA A 150 0.60 19.22 -1.89
N ALA A 151 1.52 18.23 -1.83
CA ALA A 151 2.96 18.47 -1.66
C ALA A 151 3.71 18.75 -2.98
N GLY A 152 2.99 18.83 -4.11
CA GLY A 152 3.55 19.24 -5.40
C GLY A 152 4.05 18.10 -6.28
N PHE A 153 3.74 16.86 -5.95
CA PHE A 153 4.05 15.70 -6.80
C PHE A 153 3.07 15.57 -7.97
N TYR A 154 3.54 15.01 -9.08
CA TYR A 154 2.65 14.53 -10.13
C TYR A 154 2.11 13.16 -9.72
N THR A 155 0.80 13.00 -9.72
CA THR A 155 0.15 11.83 -9.13
C THR A 155 -0.49 10.93 -10.16
N ILE A 156 -0.25 9.63 -10.03
CA ILE A 156 -0.83 8.58 -10.86
C ILE A 156 -1.70 7.70 -9.95
N GLY A 157 -3.01 7.82 -10.11
CA GLY A 157 -3.97 6.95 -9.42
C GLY A 157 -3.95 5.56 -10.05
N VAL A 158 -3.81 4.53 -9.25
CA VAL A 158 -3.79 3.13 -9.71
C VAL A 158 -5.03 2.42 -9.20
N TYR A 159 -5.78 1.81 -10.11
CA TYR A 159 -6.94 1.00 -9.72
C TYR A 159 -6.56 -0.17 -8.82
N ASP A 160 -7.34 -0.38 -7.78
CA ASP A 160 -7.29 -1.57 -6.94
C ASP A 160 -8.72 -2.02 -6.60
N ALA A 161 -9.05 -3.27 -6.95
CA ALA A 161 -10.39 -3.81 -6.74
C ALA A 161 -10.71 -4.03 -5.24
N ASP A 162 -9.67 -4.31 -4.43
CA ASP A 162 -9.80 -4.64 -3.01
C ASP A 162 -9.36 -3.46 -2.09
N GLY A 163 -8.95 -2.34 -2.69
CA GLY A 163 -8.40 -1.17 -1.99
C GLY A 163 -9.43 -0.04 -1.81
N GLU A 164 -9.17 1.09 -2.48
CA GLU A 164 -9.99 2.30 -2.38
C GLU A 164 -11.43 2.08 -2.85
N THR A 165 -12.41 2.42 -2.01
CA THR A 165 -13.83 2.30 -2.34
C THR A 165 -14.33 3.46 -3.20
N ASP A 166 -13.78 4.68 -3.07
CA ASP A 166 -14.08 5.83 -3.94
C ASP A 166 -13.13 5.89 -5.14
N GLN A 167 -13.18 4.89 -6.01
CA GLN A 167 -12.40 4.85 -7.26
C GLN A 167 -12.67 6.06 -8.14
N ALA A 168 -13.92 6.56 -8.17
CA ALA A 168 -14.25 7.75 -8.94
C ALA A 168 -13.60 9.02 -8.34
N GLY A 169 -13.49 9.10 -7.03
CA GLY A 169 -12.75 10.16 -6.32
C GLY A 169 -11.26 10.09 -6.61
N LEU A 170 -10.67 8.89 -6.56
CA LEU A 170 -9.26 8.66 -6.91
C LEU A 170 -8.96 9.11 -8.35
N GLN A 171 -9.79 8.70 -9.31
CA GLN A 171 -9.66 9.09 -10.71
C GLN A 171 -9.75 10.61 -10.93
N ARG A 172 -10.68 11.29 -10.24
CA ARG A 172 -10.81 12.76 -10.34
C ARG A 172 -9.65 13.51 -9.69
N ALA A 173 -9.08 12.96 -8.64
CA ALA A 173 -8.01 13.62 -7.88
C ALA A 173 -6.65 13.46 -8.55
N ALA A 174 -6.39 12.35 -9.23
CA ALA A 174 -5.12 12.05 -9.89
C ALA A 174 -4.86 12.97 -11.09
N ASP A 175 -3.58 13.21 -11.40
CA ASP A 175 -3.18 13.86 -12.65
C ASP A 175 -3.29 12.89 -13.81
N LEU A 176 -3.04 11.61 -13.57
CA LEU A 176 -3.31 10.50 -14.47
C LEU A 176 -3.92 9.34 -13.69
N TYR A 177 -4.81 8.58 -14.31
CA TYR A 177 -5.37 7.38 -13.70
C TYR A 177 -5.19 6.18 -14.62
N VAL A 178 -4.68 5.08 -14.09
CA VAL A 178 -4.45 3.83 -14.82
C VAL A 178 -5.21 2.67 -14.17
N ARG A 179 -5.74 1.78 -15.00
CA ARG A 179 -6.43 0.57 -14.51
C ARG A 179 -5.48 -0.58 -14.26
N ASP A 180 -4.40 -0.64 -15.03
CA ASP A 180 -3.28 -1.53 -14.76
C ASP A 180 -1.95 -0.83 -15.06
N LEU A 181 -0.85 -1.39 -14.57
CA LEU A 181 0.46 -0.76 -14.68
C LEU A 181 1.08 -0.89 -16.09
N HIS A 182 0.52 -1.72 -16.99
CA HIS A 182 0.95 -1.74 -18.39
C HIS A 182 0.63 -0.43 -19.08
N GLU A 183 -0.47 0.23 -18.74
CA GLU A 183 -0.84 1.53 -19.29
C GLU A 183 0.22 2.59 -18.97
N ALA A 184 0.90 2.47 -17.82
CA ALA A 184 1.94 3.39 -17.38
C ALA A 184 3.31 3.13 -18.03
N VAL A 185 3.53 2.01 -18.69
CA VAL A 185 4.82 1.70 -19.36
C VAL A 185 5.14 2.69 -20.49
N LEU A 186 4.11 3.30 -21.05
CA LEU A 186 4.23 4.25 -22.16
C LEU A 186 4.53 5.69 -21.72
N LEU A 187 4.50 5.97 -20.40
CA LEU A 187 4.88 7.27 -19.82
C LEU A 187 6.40 7.44 -19.82
#